data_e197fa64f8b86c1fcd413614719afde7
#
_entry.id   e197fa64f8b86c1fcd413614719afde7
#
_cell.length_a   1.000
_cell.length_b   1.000
_cell.length_c   1.000
_cell.angle_alpha   90.00
_cell.angle_beta   90.00
_cell.angle_gamma   90.00
#
_symmetry.space_group_name_H-M   'P 1'
#
loop_
_entity.id
_entity.type
_entity.pdbx_description
1 polymer ?
#
loop_
_entity_poly.entity_id
_entity_poly.type
_entity_poly.pdbx_seq_one_letter_code
_entity_poly.pdbx_strand_id
1 'polypeptide(L)'
;MTETGIVQRPWGWFETIGAGEGYLVKRLCIEAGHRLSLQRHRHRLEHWVVVSGSGQLECEGSTIHAEAGTTLLVPHGAVHRAAATTENLLIVEVQRGEHLSEDDIERLADDYERMKC
;
A
#
# COMPACT_ATOMS: atom_id res chain seq x y z
N MET A 1 21.22 0.88 -4.38
CA MET A 1 20.60 0.44 -5.62
C MET A 1 19.22 -0.14 -5.34
N THR A 2 18.27 0.27 -6.10
CA THR A 2 16.92 -0.24 -5.94
C THR A 2 16.80 -1.58 -6.63
N GLU A 3 16.34 -2.57 -5.90
CA GLU A 3 16.05 -3.86 -6.49
C GLU A 3 14.84 -3.75 -7.39
N THR A 4 14.96 -4.24 -8.60
CA THR A 4 13.85 -4.28 -9.54
C THR A 4 13.26 -5.68 -9.58
N GLY A 5 12.01 -5.77 -9.93
CA GLY A 5 11.30 -7.01 -10.03
C GLY A 5 10.15 -7.10 -9.06
N ILE A 6 9.37 -8.12 -9.24
CA ILE A 6 8.15 -8.32 -8.48
C ILE A 6 8.47 -9.04 -7.17
N VAL A 7 7.95 -8.49 -6.08
CA VAL A 7 8.07 -9.08 -4.74
C VAL A 7 6.72 -9.67 -4.37
N GLN A 8 6.70 -10.99 -4.16
CA GLN A 8 5.46 -11.69 -3.81
C GLN A 8 5.13 -11.48 -2.34
N ARG A 9 3.84 -11.33 -2.06
CA ARG A 9 3.29 -11.18 -0.70
C ARG A 9 2.01 -12.02 -0.59
N PRO A 10 1.56 -12.35 0.62
CA PRO A 10 0.35 -13.17 0.77
C PRO A 10 -0.89 -12.57 0.11
N TRP A 11 -0.96 -11.25 0.00
CA TRP A 11 -2.12 -10.54 -0.56
C TRP A 11 -1.98 -10.27 -2.07
N GLY A 12 -0.81 -10.54 -2.67
CA GLY A 12 -0.55 -10.23 -4.08
C GLY A 12 0.92 -9.95 -4.31
N TRP A 13 1.24 -8.79 -4.88
CA TRP A 13 2.63 -8.47 -5.16
C TRP A 13 2.83 -6.96 -5.25
N PHE A 14 4.09 -6.54 -5.15
CA PHE A 14 4.45 -5.17 -5.47
C PHE A 14 5.74 -5.12 -6.27
N GLU A 15 5.98 -3.97 -6.87
CA GLU A 15 7.17 -3.75 -7.68
C GLU A 15 7.59 -2.30 -7.54
N THR A 16 8.87 -2.05 -7.24
CA THR A 16 9.40 -0.69 -7.23
C THR A 16 9.70 -0.30 -8.66
N ILE A 17 9.09 0.78 -9.14
CA ILE A 17 9.23 1.22 -10.52
C ILE A 17 9.98 2.52 -10.67
N GLY A 18 10.33 3.20 -9.58
CA GLY A 18 11.11 4.40 -9.63
C GLY A 18 11.52 4.85 -8.26
N ALA A 19 12.58 5.66 -8.19
CA ALA A 19 13.06 6.20 -6.93
C ALA A 19 13.95 7.40 -7.21
N GLY A 20 13.99 8.31 -6.26
CA GLY A 20 14.87 9.46 -6.31
C GLY A 20 15.09 9.97 -4.90
N GLU A 21 15.66 11.15 -4.78
CA GLU A 21 15.89 11.74 -3.48
C GLU A 21 14.55 12.08 -2.82
N GLY A 22 14.29 11.46 -1.67
CA GLY A 22 13.09 11.73 -0.90
C GLY A 22 11.82 11.06 -1.41
N TYR A 23 11.91 10.17 -2.40
CA TYR A 23 10.71 9.48 -2.85
C TYR A 23 11.00 8.12 -3.47
N LEU A 24 9.95 7.29 -3.48
CA LEU A 24 9.96 5.94 -4.05
C LEU A 24 8.59 5.71 -4.69
N VAL A 25 8.57 5.08 -5.86
CA VAL A 25 7.31 4.77 -6.55
C VAL A 25 7.16 3.27 -6.69
N LYS A 26 5.99 2.76 -6.32
CA LYS A 26 5.67 1.33 -6.41
C LYS A 26 4.37 1.09 -7.14
N ARG A 27 4.25 -0.09 -7.73
CA ARG A 27 2.96 -0.65 -8.12
C ARG A 27 2.61 -1.74 -7.12
N LEU A 28 1.38 -1.72 -6.64
CA LEU A 28 0.83 -2.75 -5.76
C LEU A 28 -0.30 -3.43 -6.49
N CYS A 29 -0.30 -4.75 -6.53
CA CYS A 29 -1.45 -5.51 -7.02
C CYS A 29 -2.00 -6.34 -5.87
N ILE A 30 -3.18 -5.99 -5.41
CA ILE A 30 -3.87 -6.75 -4.36
C ILE A 30 -4.83 -7.67 -5.07
N GLU A 31 -4.68 -8.97 -4.86
CA GLU A 31 -5.51 -9.95 -5.56
C GLU A 31 -6.92 -9.97 -5.03
N ALA A 32 -7.87 -10.28 -5.92
CA ALA A 32 -9.29 -10.30 -5.58
C ALA A 32 -9.53 -11.10 -4.30
N GLY A 33 -10.29 -10.53 -3.38
CA GLY A 33 -10.60 -11.15 -2.10
C GLY A 33 -9.53 -11.02 -1.03
N HIS A 34 -8.41 -10.37 -1.34
CA HIS A 34 -7.30 -10.17 -0.39
C HIS A 34 -7.21 -8.72 0.04
N ARG A 35 -6.45 -8.47 1.08
CA ARG A 35 -6.22 -7.11 1.57
C ARG A 35 -4.87 -6.99 2.24
N LEU A 36 -4.35 -5.77 2.27
CA LEU A 36 -3.15 -5.44 3.01
C LEU A 36 -3.44 -5.55 4.51
N SER A 37 -2.39 -5.65 5.32
CA SER A 37 -2.55 -5.48 6.76
C SER A 37 -3.07 -4.07 7.06
N LEU A 38 -3.71 -3.92 8.21
CA LEU A 38 -4.02 -2.60 8.75
C LEU A 38 -2.72 -2.10 9.35
N GLN A 39 -2.18 -1.00 8.84
CA GLN A 39 -0.79 -0.64 9.09
C GLN A 39 -0.58 0.85 9.16
N ARG A 40 0.58 1.26 9.68
CA ARG A 40 1.03 2.66 9.64
C ARG A 40 2.54 2.72 9.50
N HIS A 41 3.03 3.87 9.08
CA HIS A 41 4.46 4.12 8.86
C HIS A 41 4.88 5.41 9.56
N ARG A 42 6.10 5.43 10.13
CA ARG A 42 6.59 6.58 10.88
C ARG A 42 7.31 7.60 10.04
N HIS A 43 7.98 7.15 8.97
CA HIS A 43 8.98 7.99 8.29
C HIS A 43 8.56 8.41 6.90
N ARG A 44 7.29 8.17 6.54
CA ARG A 44 6.83 8.53 5.20
C ARG A 44 5.34 8.81 5.18
N LEU A 45 4.95 9.59 4.18
CA LEU A 45 3.56 9.66 3.76
C LEU A 45 3.45 8.94 2.43
N GLU A 46 2.23 8.62 2.00
CA GLU A 46 2.01 7.91 0.76
C GLU A 46 0.89 8.57 -0.03
N HIS A 47 1.04 8.59 -1.35
CA HIS A 47 -0.01 9.00 -2.27
C HIS A 47 -0.40 7.76 -3.07
N TRP A 48 -1.67 7.43 -3.10
CA TRP A 48 -2.18 6.28 -3.83
C TRP A 48 -3.05 6.73 -4.98
N VAL A 49 -2.85 6.11 -6.16
CA VAL A 49 -3.72 6.27 -7.31
C VAL A 49 -4.18 4.88 -7.74
N VAL A 50 -5.48 4.65 -7.75
CA VAL A 50 -6.04 3.38 -8.22
C VAL A 50 -6.04 3.42 -9.74
N VAL A 51 -5.36 2.44 -10.35
CA VAL A 51 -5.25 2.33 -11.81
C VAL A 51 -6.39 1.51 -12.36
N SER A 52 -6.71 0.40 -11.70
CA SER A 52 -7.74 -0.51 -12.17
C SER A 52 -8.23 -1.40 -11.04
N GLY A 53 -9.38 -2.03 -11.26
CA GLY A 53 -9.93 -2.97 -10.30
C GLY A 53 -11.03 -2.38 -9.46
N SER A 54 -11.39 -3.12 -8.40
CA SER A 54 -12.44 -2.69 -7.47
C SER A 54 -12.07 -3.09 -6.07
N GLY A 55 -12.43 -2.25 -5.11
CA GLY A 55 -12.13 -2.53 -3.72
C GLY A 55 -12.49 -1.38 -2.81
N GLN A 56 -11.80 -1.32 -1.68
CA GLN A 56 -12.00 -0.30 -0.67
C GLN A 56 -10.66 0.17 -0.15
N LEU A 57 -10.56 1.47 0.11
CA LEU A 57 -9.39 2.07 0.75
C LEU A 57 -9.85 2.61 2.10
N GLU A 58 -9.10 2.27 3.14
CA GLU A 58 -9.40 2.70 4.49
C GLU A 58 -8.26 3.55 5.02
N CYS A 59 -8.56 4.71 5.61
CA CYS A 59 -7.56 5.57 6.21
C CYS A 59 -8.20 6.29 7.38
N GLU A 60 -7.59 6.15 8.56
CA GLU A 60 -8.03 6.78 9.81
C GLU A 60 -9.51 6.55 10.10
N GLY A 61 -9.96 5.32 9.89
CA GLY A 61 -11.34 4.92 10.19
C GLY A 61 -12.37 5.24 9.12
N SER A 62 -11.97 5.96 8.07
CA SER A 62 -12.86 6.26 6.95
C SER A 62 -12.59 5.30 5.80
N THR A 63 -13.66 4.81 5.17
CA THR A 63 -13.55 3.89 4.05
C THR A 63 -14.15 4.53 2.81
N ILE A 64 -13.40 4.45 1.69
CA ILE A 64 -13.90 4.92 0.41
C ILE A 64 -13.87 3.77 -0.59
N HIS A 65 -14.77 3.82 -1.57
CA HIS A 65 -14.81 2.86 -2.67
C HIS A 65 -13.63 3.12 -3.60
N ALA A 66 -12.94 2.05 -4.01
CA ALA A 66 -11.79 2.15 -4.91
C ALA A 66 -12.17 1.68 -6.30
N GLU A 67 -11.95 2.54 -7.27
CA GLU A 67 -12.12 2.26 -8.69
C GLU A 67 -11.08 3.07 -9.46
N ALA A 68 -10.96 2.83 -10.75
CA ALA A 68 -9.97 3.54 -11.56
C ALA A 68 -10.11 5.05 -11.38
N GLY A 69 -9.02 5.72 -11.05
CA GLY A 69 -8.98 7.16 -10.83
C GLY A 69 -9.15 7.59 -9.37
N THR A 70 -9.53 6.69 -8.47
CA THR A 70 -9.61 7.02 -7.05
C THR A 70 -8.22 7.34 -6.51
N THR A 71 -8.10 8.40 -5.70
CA THR A 71 -6.84 8.79 -5.09
C THR A 71 -6.99 8.90 -3.57
N LEU A 72 -5.89 8.68 -2.87
CA LEU A 72 -5.86 8.78 -1.41
C LEU A 72 -4.51 9.29 -0.95
N LEU A 73 -4.50 10.28 -0.10
CA LEU A 73 -3.30 10.70 0.61
C LEU A 73 -3.29 10.03 1.98
N VAL A 74 -2.21 9.30 2.28
CA VAL A 74 -2.00 8.65 3.57
C VAL A 74 -0.94 9.45 4.31
N PRO A 75 -1.32 10.26 5.31
CA PRO A 75 -0.35 11.07 6.06
C PRO A 75 0.60 10.21 6.91
N HIS A 76 1.66 10.81 7.41
CA HIS A 76 2.56 10.16 8.36
C HIS A 76 1.76 9.60 9.54
N GLY A 77 2.02 8.34 9.89
CA GLY A 77 1.42 7.72 11.07
C GLY A 77 -0.04 7.33 10.91
N ALA A 78 -0.67 7.64 9.78
CA ALA A 78 -2.09 7.32 9.59
C ALA A 78 -2.28 5.81 9.41
N VAL A 79 -3.24 5.26 10.13
CA VAL A 79 -3.60 3.84 10.04
C VAL A 79 -4.41 3.62 8.78
N HIS A 80 -3.98 2.69 7.94
CA HIS A 80 -4.59 2.52 6.62
C HIS A 80 -4.49 1.10 6.11
N ARG A 81 -5.34 0.77 5.13
CA ARG A 81 -5.26 -0.47 4.35
C ARG A 81 -6.04 -0.34 3.06
N ALA A 82 -5.76 -1.24 2.13
CA ALA A 82 -6.51 -1.40 0.90
C ALA A 82 -6.98 -2.85 0.79
N ALA A 83 -8.18 -3.04 0.27
CA ALA A 83 -8.77 -4.37 0.07
C ALA A 83 -9.31 -4.47 -1.35
N ALA A 84 -8.99 -5.58 -2.03
CA ALA A 84 -9.57 -5.89 -3.32
C ALA A 84 -10.85 -6.71 -3.10
N THR A 85 -11.88 -6.43 -3.87
CA THR A 85 -13.15 -7.16 -3.76
C THR A 85 -13.27 -8.19 -4.88
N THR A 86 -13.99 -7.88 -5.95
CA THR A 86 -14.26 -8.85 -7.00
C THR A 86 -13.15 -8.94 -8.06
N GLU A 87 -12.30 -7.91 -8.14
CA GLU A 87 -11.22 -7.85 -9.11
C GLU A 87 -9.92 -7.50 -8.42
N ASN A 88 -8.80 -7.86 -9.04
CA ASN A 88 -7.50 -7.41 -8.55
C ASN A 88 -7.46 -5.89 -8.55
N LEU A 89 -6.91 -5.31 -7.50
CA LEU A 89 -6.82 -3.87 -7.33
C LEU A 89 -5.38 -3.44 -7.58
N LEU A 90 -5.17 -2.65 -8.62
CA LEU A 90 -3.85 -2.15 -8.97
C LEU A 90 -3.71 -0.69 -8.53
N ILE A 91 -2.73 -0.42 -7.70
CA ILE A 91 -2.47 0.89 -7.13
C ILE A 91 -1.05 1.33 -7.46
N VAL A 92 -0.88 2.58 -7.87
CA VAL A 92 0.44 3.20 -7.94
C VAL A 92 0.60 4.02 -6.68
N GLU A 93 1.68 3.77 -5.95
CA GLU A 93 1.96 4.38 -4.67
C GLU A 93 3.24 5.21 -4.76
N VAL A 94 3.17 6.47 -4.34
CA VAL A 94 4.35 7.31 -4.20
C VAL A 94 4.61 7.50 -2.71
N GLN A 95 5.75 7.01 -2.23
CA GLN A 95 6.20 7.22 -0.86
C GLN A 95 7.08 8.46 -0.84
N ARG A 96 6.87 9.33 0.13
CA ARG A 96 7.69 10.53 0.30
C ARG A 96 8.21 10.60 1.73
N GLY A 97 9.50 10.80 1.88
CA GLY A 97 10.13 10.88 3.18
C GLY A 97 11.64 10.81 3.07
N GLU A 98 12.33 11.05 4.18
CA GLU A 98 13.79 11.04 4.20
C GLU A 98 14.36 9.64 4.40
N HIS A 99 13.58 8.74 4.99
CA HIS A 99 14.02 7.38 5.27
C HIS A 99 12.93 6.41 4.80
N LEU A 100 13.15 5.79 3.66
CA LEU A 100 12.18 4.90 3.03
C LEU A 100 12.66 3.45 3.15
N SER A 101 11.94 2.65 3.93
CA SER A 101 12.30 1.27 4.21
C SER A 101 11.06 0.41 4.33
N GLU A 102 11.14 -0.84 3.86
CA GLU A 102 10.07 -1.82 4.06
C GLU A 102 9.92 -2.18 5.54
N ASP A 103 10.95 -1.93 6.35
CA ASP A 103 10.89 -2.20 7.79
C ASP A 103 10.13 -1.12 8.56
N ASP A 104 9.83 0.01 7.92
CA ASP A 104 9.03 1.07 8.54
C ASP A 104 7.56 0.73 8.41
N ILE A 105 7.13 -0.24 9.19
CA ILE A 105 5.75 -0.69 9.19
C ILE A 105 5.37 -1.22 10.57
N GLU A 106 4.24 -0.76 11.07
CA GLU A 106 3.60 -1.35 12.24
C GLU A 106 2.26 -1.92 11.79
N ARG A 107 2.10 -3.23 11.94
CA ARG A 107 0.87 -3.92 11.57
C ARG A 107 -0.02 -4.03 12.80
N LEU A 108 -1.25 -3.52 12.66
CA LEU A 108 -2.24 -3.56 13.75
C LEU A 108 -3.22 -4.72 13.58
N ALA A 109 -3.42 -5.18 12.34
CA ALA A 109 -4.22 -6.37 12.04
C ALA A 109 -3.73 -6.93 10.71
N ASP A 110 -3.63 -8.26 10.63
CA ASP A 110 -3.09 -8.90 9.44
C ASP A 110 -3.75 -10.26 9.26
N ASP A 111 -4.43 -10.45 8.14
CA ASP A 111 -5.10 -11.72 7.83
C ASP A 111 -4.12 -12.89 7.69
N TYR A 112 -2.84 -12.60 7.50
CA TYR A 112 -1.80 -13.58 7.22
C TYR A 112 -0.87 -13.83 8.41
N GLU A 113 -1.25 -13.32 9.58
CA GLU A 113 -0.55 -13.57 10.84
C GLU A 113 0.93 -13.17 10.84
N ARG A 114 1.27 -12.06 10.14
CA ARG A 114 2.64 -11.55 10.11
C ARG A 114 2.92 -10.58 11.25
N MET A 115 2.00 -10.43 12.19
CA MET A 115 2.19 -9.53 13.32
C MET A 115 3.20 -10.12 14.30
N LYS A 116 4.09 -9.26 14.80
CA LYS A 116 5.03 -9.65 15.84
C LYS A 116 4.42 -9.35 17.20
N CYS A 117 4.60 -10.27 18.09
CA CYS A 117 4.16 -10.09 19.48
C CYS A 117 5.18 -9.34 20.27
#